data_fea1a17774f9572b265436cedd2f8181
#
_entry.id   fea1a17774f9572b265436cedd2f8181
#
_cell.length_a   1.000
_cell.length_b   1.000
_cell.length_c   1.000
_cell.angle_alpha   90.00
_cell.angle_beta   90.00
_cell.angle_gamma   90.00
#
_symmetry.space_group_name_H-M   'P 1'
#
loop_
_entity.id
_entity.type
_entity.pdbx_description
1 polymer ?
#
loop_
_entity_poly.entity_id
_entity_poly.type
_entity_poly.pdbx_seq_one_letter_code
_entity_poly.pdbx_strand_id
1 'polypeptide(L)'
;MQAQHSVVLKGGEKLSGVVFSLENDTLIMAINRKMNKIPLIRVSSIFFDEYVPYDGSFDPSIQEQTIRSGNYLIRYLVKGREMIKAPKLSNATENRGIVVVDIELDKYGNVTKVKAGGIGSTTTNEYLYTKAEFACKGARFNEKPKGPITTKGQIIITY
;
A
#
# COMPACT_ATOMS: atom_id res chain seq x y z
N MET A 1 16.36 12.09 -18.16
CA MET A 1 16.24 11.14 -17.02
C MET A 1 16.13 11.98 -15.76
N GLN A 2 15.03 11.92 -15.02
CA GLN A 2 14.96 12.60 -13.73
C GLN A 2 15.85 11.85 -12.74
N ALA A 3 16.75 12.55 -12.09
CA ALA A 3 17.51 12.02 -10.96
C ALA A 3 16.54 11.54 -9.89
N GLN A 4 16.76 10.36 -9.35
CA GLN A 4 15.89 9.76 -8.35
C GLN A 4 16.73 9.15 -7.25
N HIS A 5 16.25 9.23 -6.02
CA HIS A 5 16.84 8.48 -4.92
C HIS A 5 16.55 6.99 -5.08
N SER A 6 17.45 6.15 -4.63
CA SER A 6 17.29 4.70 -4.62
C SER A 6 17.25 4.19 -3.19
N VAL A 7 16.26 3.38 -2.87
CA VAL A 7 16.12 2.72 -1.57
C VAL A 7 16.17 1.22 -1.77
N VAL A 8 17.12 0.56 -1.10
CA VAL A 8 17.25 -0.89 -1.13
C VAL A 8 16.63 -1.45 0.15
N LEU A 9 15.70 -2.36 0.01
CA LEU A 9 15.09 -3.06 1.13
C LEU A 9 15.94 -4.27 1.54
N LYS A 10 15.80 -4.73 2.77
CA LYS A 10 16.51 -5.90 3.29
C LYS A 10 16.24 -7.19 2.50
N GLY A 11 15.13 -7.27 1.80
CA GLY A 11 14.81 -8.36 0.87
C GLY A 11 15.51 -8.28 -0.49
N GLY A 12 16.31 -7.24 -0.73
CA GLY A 12 17.00 -7.01 -2.02
C GLY A 12 16.20 -6.21 -3.04
N GLU A 13 14.96 -5.87 -2.74
CA GLU A 13 14.13 -5.04 -3.62
C GLU A 13 14.68 -3.61 -3.66
N LYS A 14 14.77 -3.05 -4.87
CA LYS A 14 15.22 -1.67 -5.11
C LYS A 14 14.04 -0.80 -5.53
N LEU A 15 13.82 0.27 -4.78
CA LEU A 15 12.80 1.28 -5.05
C LEU A 15 13.48 2.54 -5.59
N SER A 16 12.90 3.13 -6.62
CA SER A 16 13.35 4.40 -7.19
C SER A 16 12.27 5.46 -7.06
N GLY A 17 12.63 6.62 -6.54
CA GLY A 17 11.69 7.71 -6.31
C GLY A 17 12.38 8.86 -5.57
N VAL A 18 11.62 9.73 -4.96
CA VAL A 18 12.14 10.86 -4.18
C VAL A 18 11.89 10.61 -2.70
N VAL A 19 12.96 10.53 -1.91
CA VAL A 19 12.87 10.50 -0.45
C VAL A 19 12.45 11.89 0.01
N PHE A 20 11.33 11.95 0.71
CA PHE A 20 10.73 13.20 1.17
C PHE A 20 11.07 13.50 2.62
N SER A 21 10.88 12.55 3.51
CA SER A 21 11.22 12.69 4.94
C SER A 21 11.49 11.35 5.61
N LEU A 22 12.09 11.43 6.79
CA LEU A 22 12.31 10.33 7.72
C LEU A 22 11.69 10.74 9.06
N GLU A 23 10.59 10.13 9.43
CA GLU A 23 9.84 10.48 10.63
C GLU A 23 9.33 9.22 11.34
N ASN A 24 9.47 9.17 12.66
CA ASN A 24 8.94 8.09 13.49
C ASN A 24 9.27 6.69 12.94
N ASP A 25 10.55 6.42 12.69
CA ASP A 25 11.03 5.14 12.12
C ASP A 25 10.42 4.76 10.76
N THR A 26 9.93 5.75 10.05
CA THR A 26 9.30 5.59 8.74
C THR A 26 9.97 6.48 7.71
N LEU A 27 10.37 5.88 6.60
CA LEU A 27 10.81 6.58 5.39
C LEU A 27 9.57 6.95 4.57
N ILE A 28 9.42 8.23 4.27
CA ILE A 28 8.37 8.71 3.36
C ILE A 28 9.03 9.03 2.01
N MET A 29 8.58 8.37 0.96
CA MET A 29 9.06 8.64 -0.38
C MET A 29 7.95 8.72 -1.41
N ALA A 30 8.14 9.55 -2.41
CA ALA A 30 7.27 9.65 -3.57
C ALA A 30 7.76 8.71 -4.68
N ILE A 31 6.92 7.75 -5.06
CA ILE A 31 7.15 6.88 -6.23
C ILE A 31 6.00 7.16 -7.20
N ASN A 32 6.30 7.65 -8.38
CA ASN A 32 5.29 8.05 -9.37
C ASN A 32 4.25 9.03 -8.78
N ARG A 33 4.71 10.01 -8.00
CA ARG A 33 3.90 11.00 -7.27
C ARG A 33 2.97 10.43 -6.20
N LYS A 34 3.06 9.14 -5.91
CA LYS A 34 2.32 8.49 -4.84
C LYS A 34 3.18 8.45 -3.57
N MET A 35 2.61 8.83 -2.45
CA MET A 35 3.24 8.69 -1.14
C MET A 35 3.38 7.22 -0.76
N ASN A 36 4.59 6.81 -0.40
CA ASN A 36 4.88 5.49 0.15
C ASN A 36 5.54 5.67 1.51
N LYS A 37 5.00 5.00 2.51
CA LYS A 37 5.52 4.96 3.88
C LYS A 37 6.22 3.62 4.09
N ILE A 38 7.52 3.63 4.26
CA ILE A 38 8.35 2.43 4.37
C ILE A 38 8.96 2.39 5.76
N PRO A 39 8.65 1.38 6.60
CA PRO A 39 9.29 1.24 7.90
C PRO A 39 10.82 1.12 7.75
N LEU A 40 11.57 1.89 8.53
CA LEU A 40 13.05 1.89 8.46
C LEU A 40 13.65 0.52 8.76
N ILE A 41 12.99 -0.28 9.58
CA ILE A 41 13.44 -1.65 9.85
C ILE A 41 13.56 -2.51 8.59
N ARG A 42 12.84 -2.15 7.51
CA ARG A 42 12.91 -2.84 6.21
C ARG A 42 13.95 -2.26 5.27
N VAL A 43 14.44 -1.08 5.55
CA VAL A 43 15.42 -0.39 4.71
C VAL A 43 16.81 -0.93 5.00
N SER A 44 17.55 -1.32 3.96
CA SER A 44 18.95 -1.68 4.03
C SER A 44 19.85 -0.49 3.73
N SER A 45 19.55 0.25 2.68
CA SER A 45 20.35 1.37 2.21
C SER A 45 19.51 2.42 1.51
N ILE A 46 19.89 3.68 1.65
CA ILE A 46 19.32 4.79 0.91
C ILE A 46 20.46 5.47 0.16
N PHE A 47 20.29 5.60 -1.15
CA PHE A 47 21.24 6.30 -2.02
C PHE A 47 20.57 7.60 -2.47
N PHE A 48 21.11 8.72 -2.02
CA PHE A 48 20.71 10.03 -2.49
C PHE A 48 21.54 10.36 -3.74
N ASP A 49 20.83 10.66 -4.81
CA ASP A 49 21.44 11.20 -6.00
C ASP A 49 21.61 12.73 -5.84
N GLU A 50 22.15 13.41 -6.85
CA GLU A 50 22.19 14.86 -6.89
C GLU A 50 20.80 15.45 -6.71
N TYR A 51 20.72 16.76 -6.46
CA TYR A 51 19.47 17.48 -6.19
C TYR A 51 18.31 17.05 -7.12
N VAL A 52 17.25 16.54 -6.53
CA VAL A 52 16.01 16.18 -7.22
C VAL A 52 15.00 17.30 -7.01
N PRO A 53 14.63 18.05 -8.07
CA PRO A 53 13.61 19.09 -7.96
C PRO A 53 12.23 18.45 -7.76
N TYR A 54 11.82 18.31 -6.52
CA TYR A 54 10.50 17.80 -6.15
C TYR A 54 9.72 18.90 -5.42
N ASP A 55 8.53 19.19 -5.91
CA ASP A 55 7.68 20.25 -5.37
C ASP A 55 6.94 19.87 -4.08
N GLY A 56 7.17 18.68 -3.57
CA GLY A 56 6.51 18.16 -2.36
C GLY A 56 5.06 17.73 -2.58
N SER A 57 4.56 17.78 -3.79
CA SER A 57 3.16 17.43 -4.07
C SER A 57 2.96 15.92 -4.22
N PHE A 58 1.96 15.39 -3.53
CA PHE A 58 1.42 14.06 -3.77
C PHE A 58 0.13 14.16 -4.59
N ASP A 59 -0.23 13.08 -5.28
CA ASP A 59 -1.49 13.05 -6.02
C ASP A 59 -2.67 13.18 -5.04
N PRO A 60 -3.40 14.32 -5.02
CA PRO A 60 -4.47 14.55 -4.05
C PRO A 60 -5.68 13.64 -4.27
N SER A 61 -5.77 12.97 -5.42
CA SER A 61 -6.83 12.01 -5.70
C SER A 61 -6.59 10.63 -5.08
N ILE A 62 -5.39 10.41 -4.50
CA ILE A 62 -5.04 9.19 -3.78
C ILE A 62 -4.87 9.54 -2.31
N GLN A 63 -5.95 9.48 -1.55
CA GLN A 63 -5.95 9.69 -0.11
C GLN A 63 -6.16 8.37 0.63
N GLU A 64 -5.43 8.20 1.73
CA GLU A 64 -5.64 7.07 2.62
C GLU A 64 -6.99 7.21 3.32
N GLN A 65 -7.81 6.19 3.19
CA GLN A 65 -9.10 6.07 3.86
C GLN A 65 -9.09 4.89 4.82
N THR A 66 -10.01 4.89 5.78
CA THR A 66 -10.13 3.85 6.79
C THR A 66 -11.52 3.27 6.83
N ILE A 67 -11.61 1.97 7.11
CA ILE A 67 -12.86 1.27 7.37
C ILE A 67 -12.64 0.23 8.49
N ARG A 68 -13.66 -0.05 9.28
CA ARG A 68 -13.60 -1.08 10.31
C ARG A 68 -14.09 -2.42 9.80
N SER A 69 -13.39 -3.48 10.23
CA SER A 69 -13.81 -4.88 10.05
C SER A 69 -13.63 -5.62 11.37
N GLY A 70 -14.70 -5.80 12.12
CA GLY A 70 -14.63 -6.32 13.49
C GLY A 70 -13.73 -5.43 14.37
N ASN A 71 -12.71 -6.02 14.98
CA ASN A 71 -11.73 -5.32 15.82
C ASN A 71 -10.59 -4.67 15.03
N TYR A 72 -10.54 -4.86 13.72
CA TYR A 72 -9.46 -4.35 12.87
C TYR A 72 -9.83 -3.01 12.25
N LEU A 73 -8.87 -2.09 12.25
CA LEU A 73 -8.91 -0.89 11.45
C LEU A 73 -8.13 -1.17 10.15
N ILE A 74 -8.82 -1.12 9.03
CA ILE A 74 -8.25 -1.35 7.71
C ILE A 74 -8.07 -0.01 7.04
N ARG A 75 -6.90 0.23 6.47
CA ARG A 75 -6.59 1.40 5.67
C ARG A 75 -6.58 0.99 4.20
N TYR A 76 -6.94 1.89 3.32
CA TYR A 76 -6.86 1.63 1.88
C TYR A 76 -6.57 2.89 1.08
N LEU A 77 -5.92 2.70 -0.05
CA LEU A 77 -5.58 3.75 -1.01
C LEU A 77 -6.01 3.28 -2.39
N VAL A 78 -7.15 3.79 -2.85
CA VAL A 78 -7.69 3.48 -4.18
C VAL A 78 -8.21 4.75 -4.81
N LYS A 79 -7.60 5.17 -5.91
CA LYS A 79 -7.93 6.42 -6.58
C LYS A 79 -9.41 6.51 -6.95
N GLY A 80 -10.10 7.47 -6.33
CA GLY A 80 -11.48 7.79 -6.65
C GLY A 80 -12.48 6.67 -6.38
N ARG A 81 -12.16 5.74 -5.47
CA ARG A 81 -13.04 4.64 -5.05
C ARG A 81 -13.22 4.65 -3.55
N GLU A 82 -14.41 4.31 -3.11
CA GLU A 82 -14.73 4.10 -1.69
C GLU A 82 -15.03 2.63 -1.45
N MET A 83 -14.51 2.09 -0.35
CA MET A 83 -14.79 0.72 0.06
C MET A 83 -16.17 0.66 0.72
N ILE A 84 -17.07 -0.11 0.13
CA ILE A 84 -18.43 -0.31 0.63
C ILE A 84 -18.59 -1.59 1.45
N LYS A 85 -17.67 -2.53 1.29
CA LYS A 85 -17.61 -3.75 2.09
C LYS A 85 -16.16 -4.07 2.45
N ALA A 86 -15.89 -4.07 3.75
CA ALA A 86 -14.55 -4.37 4.26
C ALA A 86 -14.16 -5.85 4.07
N PRO A 87 -12.84 -6.13 3.95
CA PRO A 87 -12.33 -7.48 4.07
C PRO A 87 -12.76 -8.11 5.39
N LYS A 88 -13.20 -9.36 5.37
CA LYS A 88 -13.50 -10.11 6.59
C LYS A 88 -12.23 -10.75 7.13
N LEU A 89 -11.80 -10.29 8.29
CA LEU A 89 -10.64 -10.83 8.99
C LEU A 89 -11.10 -11.77 10.11
N SER A 90 -10.48 -12.96 10.17
CA SER A 90 -10.67 -13.86 11.32
C SER A 90 -9.81 -13.40 12.49
N ASN A 91 -10.37 -13.45 13.71
CA ASN A 91 -9.69 -13.01 14.93
C ASN A 91 -8.56 -13.95 15.43
N ALA A 92 -8.41 -15.11 14.83
CA ALA A 92 -7.54 -16.16 15.33
C ALA A 92 -6.14 -16.09 14.70
N THR A 93 -5.31 -15.14 15.11
CA THR A 93 -3.87 -15.19 14.84
C THR A 93 -3.07 -14.53 15.95
N GLU A 94 -2.01 -15.21 16.38
CA GLU A 94 -1.01 -14.67 17.29
C GLU A 94 0.08 -13.88 16.54
N ASN A 95 0.16 -14.09 15.22
CA ASN A 95 1.12 -13.36 14.38
C ASN A 95 0.73 -11.90 14.29
N ARG A 96 1.73 -11.02 14.31
CA ARG A 96 1.57 -9.57 14.25
C ARG A 96 2.34 -8.99 13.08
N GLY A 97 1.88 -7.86 12.59
CA GLY A 97 2.55 -7.10 11.56
C GLY A 97 1.58 -6.37 10.65
N ILE A 98 2.11 -5.50 9.82
CA ILE A 98 1.36 -4.80 8.78
C ILE A 98 1.55 -5.55 7.48
N VAL A 99 0.45 -5.86 6.81
CA VAL A 99 0.43 -6.45 5.48
C VAL A 99 -0.20 -5.46 4.52
N VAL A 100 0.56 -5.04 3.52
CA VAL A 100 0.05 -4.26 2.38
C VAL A 100 -0.30 -5.22 1.27
N VAL A 101 -1.54 -5.17 0.81
CA VAL A 101 -2.04 -5.99 -0.30
C VAL A 101 -2.28 -5.08 -1.49
N ASP A 102 -1.52 -5.27 -2.55
CA ASP A 102 -1.79 -4.63 -3.84
C ASP A 102 -3.01 -5.29 -4.48
N ILE A 103 -3.95 -4.46 -4.94
CA ILE A 103 -5.21 -4.93 -5.53
C ILE A 103 -5.47 -4.31 -6.89
N GLU A 104 -6.23 -5.04 -7.71
CA GLU A 104 -6.85 -4.50 -8.92
C GLU A 104 -8.37 -4.64 -8.81
N LEU A 105 -9.08 -3.60 -9.20
CA LEU A 105 -10.54 -3.54 -9.23
C LEU A 105 -11.06 -3.45 -10.64
N ASP A 106 -12.20 -4.07 -10.90
CA ASP A 106 -12.98 -3.80 -12.09
C ASP A 106 -13.85 -2.53 -11.94
N LYS A 107 -14.51 -2.13 -13.03
CA LYS A 107 -15.39 -0.95 -13.01
C LYS A 107 -16.62 -1.11 -12.11
N TYR A 108 -16.99 -2.33 -11.75
CA TYR A 108 -18.11 -2.65 -10.86
C TYR A 108 -17.71 -2.69 -9.38
N GLY A 109 -16.44 -2.44 -9.07
CA GLY A 109 -15.92 -2.42 -7.68
C GLY A 109 -15.54 -3.79 -7.13
N ASN A 110 -15.45 -4.81 -7.97
CA ASN A 110 -14.97 -6.12 -7.56
C ASN A 110 -13.44 -6.15 -7.52
N VAL A 111 -12.88 -6.78 -6.49
CA VAL A 111 -11.45 -7.08 -6.45
C VAL A 111 -11.16 -8.26 -7.37
N THR A 112 -10.40 -8.02 -8.44
CA THR A 112 -10.07 -9.03 -9.46
C THR A 112 -8.71 -9.67 -9.25
N LYS A 113 -7.76 -8.91 -8.66
CA LYS A 113 -6.43 -9.43 -8.30
C LYS A 113 -6.02 -8.94 -6.93
N VAL A 114 -5.24 -9.75 -6.24
CA VAL A 114 -4.63 -9.45 -4.94
C VAL A 114 -3.20 -9.98 -4.91
N LYS A 115 -2.29 -9.21 -4.30
CA LYS A 115 -0.92 -9.63 -4.04
C LYS A 115 -0.45 -9.03 -2.72
N ALA A 116 -0.23 -9.85 -1.71
CA ALA A 116 0.33 -9.41 -0.44
C ALA A 116 1.83 -9.14 -0.53
N GLY A 117 2.37 -8.45 0.45
CA GLY A 117 3.79 -8.10 0.50
C GLY A 117 4.12 -6.82 -0.26
N GLY A 118 3.14 -5.95 -0.50
CA GLY A 118 3.35 -4.62 -1.07
C GLY A 118 4.24 -3.75 -0.19
N ILE A 119 4.71 -2.64 -0.76
CA ILE A 119 5.57 -1.67 -0.10
C ILE A 119 4.89 -1.15 1.17
N GLY A 120 5.61 -1.16 2.30
CA GLY A 120 5.07 -0.77 3.61
C GLY A 120 4.66 -1.94 4.50
N SER A 121 4.70 -3.19 3.99
CA SER A 121 4.52 -4.38 4.83
C SER A 121 5.67 -4.51 5.83
N THR A 122 5.38 -4.81 7.10
CA THR A 122 6.39 -4.98 8.16
C THR A 122 6.71 -6.45 8.45
N THR A 123 5.99 -7.38 7.85
CA THR A 123 6.17 -8.82 8.00
C THR A 123 6.37 -9.48 6.65
N THR A 124 7.04 -10.63 6.65
CA THR A 124 7.17 -11.54 5.51
C THR A 124 6.48 -12.87 5.78
N ASN A 125 5.63 -12.93 6.79
CA ASN A 125 4.93 -14.15 7.19
C ASN A 125 3.90 -14.56 6.12
N GLU A 126 4.16 -15.69 5.46
CA GLU A 126 3.32 -16.20 4.37
C GLU A 126 1.89 -16.54 4.83
N TYR A 127 1.73 -16.95 6.08
CA TYR A 127 0.41 -17.21 6.64
C TYR A 127 -0.43 -15.93 6.72
N LEU A 128 0.16 -14.81 7.20
CA LEU A 128 -0.51 -13.52 7.19
C LEU A 128 -0.78 -13.02 5.77
N TYR A 129 0.14 -13.26 4.85
CA TYR A 129 -0.04 -12.90 3.45
C TYR A 129 -1.25 -13.62 2.83
N THR A 130 -1.31 -14.93 3.01
CA THR A 130 -2.42 -15.75 2.50
C THR A 130 -3.76 -15.32 3.11
N LYS A 131 -3.79 -15.06 4.42
CA LYS A 131 -5.00 -14.54 5.10
C LYS A 131 -5.43 -13.19 4.56
N ALA A 132 -4.49 -12.28 4.37
CA ALA A 132 -4.76 -10.94 3.86
C ALA A 132 -5.30 -10.98 2.43
N GLU A 133 -4.68 -11.77 1.55
CA GLU A 133 -5.15 -11.94 0.17
C GLU A 133 -6.56 -12.53 0.12
N PHE A 134 -6.82 -13.56 0.89
CA PHE A 134 -8.14 -14.19 0.95
C PHE A 134 -9.20 -13.20 1.43
N ALA A 135 -8.91 -12.44 2.48
CA ALA A 135 -9.82 -11.43 3.01
C ALA A 135 -10.08 -10.31 1.98
N CYS A 136 -9.02 -9.82 1.32
CA CYS A 136 -9.13 -8.72 0.35
C CYS A 136 -9.93 -9.09 -0.89
N LYS A 137 -9.93 -10.36 -1.31
CA LYS A 137 -10.82 -10.83 -2.40
C LYS A 137 -12.31 -10.62 -2.11
N GLY A 138 -12.69 -10.61 -0.85
CA GLY A 138 -14.07 -10.40 -0.41
C GLY A 138 -14.46 -8.92 -0.25
N ALA A 139 -13.53 -8.01 -0.38
CA ALA A 139 -13.80 -6.57 -0.31
C ALA A 139 -14.57 -6.10 -1.55
N ARG A 140 -15.35 -5.04 -1.37
CA ARG A 140 -16.10 -4.40 -2.45
C ARG A 140 -15.95 -2.90 -2.38
N PHE A 141 -15.88 -2.29 -3.54
CA PHE A 141 -15.81 -0.84 -3.72
C PHE A 141 -17.02 -0.34 -4.48
N ASN A 142 -17.25 0.97 -4.45
CA ASN A 142 -18.31 1.60 -5.23
C ASN A 142 -18.08 1.40 -6.73
N GLU A 143 -19.17 1.34 -7.47
CA GLU A 143 -19.14 1.21 -8.92
C GLU A 143 -18.73 2.51 -9.61
N LYS A 144 -18.01 2.40 -10.70
CA LYS A 144 -17.75 3.49 -11.67
C LYS A 144 -17.85 2.96 -13.10
N PRO A 145 -19.08 2.76 -13.61
CA PRO A 145 -19.31 2.14 -14.93
C PRO A 145 -18.64 2.88 -16.08
N LYS A 146 -18.49 4.21 -15.95
CA LYS A 146 -17.80 5.08 -16.93
C LYS A 146 -16.31 5.29 -16.61
N GLY A 147 -15.81 4.66 -15.56
CA GLY A 147 -14.41 4.77 -15.15
C GLY A 147 -13.49 3.81 -15.90
N PRO A 148 -12.21 3.76 -15.50
CA PRO A 148 -11.25 2.82 -16.07
C PRO A 148 -11.72 1.37 -15.93
N ILE A 149 -11.37 0.53 -16.90
CA ILE A 149 -11.66 -0.90 -16.86
C ILE A 149 -11.03 -1.56 -15.64
N THR A 150 -9.82 -1.11 -15.30
CA THR A 150 -9.07 -1.57 -14.11
C THR A 150 -8.59 -0.39 -13.30
N THR A 151 -8.79 -0.44 -12.00
CA THR A 151 -8.24 0.53 -11.03
C THR A 151 -7.30 -0.22 -10.09
N LYS A 152 -6.07 0.27 -9.95
CA LYS A 152 -5.09 -0.27 -9.00
C LYS A 152 -5.17 0.47 -7.66
N GLY A 153 -4.91 -0.25 -6.58
CA GLY A 153 -4.88 0.32 -5.25
C GLY A 153 -4.22 -0.60 -4.24
N GLN A 154 -4.35 -0.24 -2.97
CA GLN A 154 -3.78 -1.00 -1.87
C GLN A 154 -4.76 -1.08 -0.71
N ILE A 155 -4.77 -2.22 -0.04
CA ILE A 155 -5.43 -2.43 1.25
C ILE A 155 -4.34 -2.74 2.27
N ILE A 156 -4.36 -2.07 3.41
CA ILE A 156 -3.35 -2.16 4.47
C ILE A 156 -4.02 -2.72 5.71
N ILE A 157 -3.59 -3.90 6.14
CA ILE A 157 -4.13 -4.61 7.29
C ILE A 157 -3.07 -4.66 8.39
N THR A 158 -3.43 -4.23 9.59
CA THR A 158 -2.60 -4.36 10.79
C THR A 158 -3.12 -5.53 11.63
N TYR A 159 -2.31 -6.57 11.76
CA TYR A 159 -2.56 -7.76 12.58
C TYR A 159 -1.96 -7.64 13.97
#